data_15c907d603dabc0d9f2738a5d6983584
#
_entry.id   15c907d603dabc0d9f2738a5d6983584
#
_cell.length_a   1.000
_cell.length_b   1.000
_cell.length_c   1.000
_cell.angle_alpha   90.00
_cell.angle_beta   90.00
_cell.angle_gamma   90.00
#
_symmetry.space_group_name_H-M   'P 1'
#
loop_
_entity.id
_entity.type
_entity.pdbx_description
1 polymer ?
#
loop_
_entity_poly.entity_id
_entity_poly.type
_entity_poly.pdbx_seq_one_letter_code
_entity_poly.pdbx_strand_id
1 'polypeptide(L)'
;MTVERKRIGWGFGLLWVFLIAIGWYIGFMMGFAAGYAPIELIGQTPLGEGLASCVHAIVLGAVVGILQWVVLRQRFTGAGRWVWASIAGLAVAGGVGGAVLVAGASPEMGSLAAVVGYTMVVALGGAVTGMLQRPVLRGQVSRSGWWVLASTVGWGLSMAVLGAFEGAFSGSAVSGVVLGAVTGGALVWLLRQPVPEA
;
A
#
# COMPACT_ATOMS: atom_id res chain seq x y z
N MET A 1 5.42 -26.69 -26.47
CA MET A 1 6.52 -26.44 -25.52
C MET A 1 5.90 -25.96 -24.21
N THR A 2 5.78 -26.84 -23.23
CA THR A 2 5.34 -26.48 -21.87
C THR A 2 6.51 -25.75 -21.20
N VAL A 3 6.36 -24.43 -21.07
CA VAL A 3 7.31 -23.61 -20.29
C VAL A 3 7.17 -24.04 -18.83
N GLU A 4 8.15 -24.80 -18.35
CA GLU A 4 8.24 -25.21 -16.95
C GLU A 4 8.37 -23.97 -16.07
N ARG A 5 7.25 -23.54 -15.50
CA ARG A 5 7.26 -22.40 -14.54
C ARG A 5 8.00 -22.86 -13.29
N LYS A 6 9.20 -22.34 -13.10
CA LYS A 6 10.00 -22.52 -11.90
C LYS A 6 9.11 -22.32 -10.66
N ARG A 7 8.93 -23.37 -9.86
CA ARG A 7 8.08 -23.32 -8.64
C ARG A 7 8.50 -22.15 -7.76
N ILE A 8 7.53 -21.34 -7.37
CA ILE A 8 7.78 -20.21 -6.47
C ILE A 8 7.99 -20.76 -5.07
N GLY A 9 9.23 -20.64 -4.60
CA GLY A 9 9.63 -21.03 -3.25
C GLY A 9 9.22 -19.99 -2.21
N TRP A 10 9.29 -20.38 -0.94
CA TRP A 10 9.07 -19.50 0.20
C TRP A 10 10.00 -18.27 0.21
N GLY A 11 11.20 -18.37 -0.37
CA GLY A 11 12.15 -17.26 -0.48
C GLY A 11 11.59 -16.05 -1.21
N PHE A 12 10.71 -16.22 -2.22
CA PHE A 12 10.03 -15.11 -2.88
C PHE A 12 9.07 -14.40 -1.93
N GLY A 13 8.28 -15.15 -1.16
CA GLY A 13 7.36 -14.57 -0.17
C GLY A 13 8.09 -13.81 0.93
N LEU A 14 9.18 -14.36 1.45
CA LEU A 14 10.01 -13.72 2.48
C LEU A 14 10.67 -12.44 1.95
N LEU A 15 11.22 -12.47 0.72
CA LEU A 15 11.78 -11.28 0.09
C LEU A 15 10.71 -10.19 -0.10
N TRP A 16 9.49 -10.59 -0.49
CA TRP A 16 8.37 -9.66 -0.61
C TRP A 16 8.05 -9.00 0.72
N VAL A 17 7.87 -9.79 1.79
CA VAL A 17 7.58 -9.26 3.14
C VAL A 17 8.67 -8.30 3.59
N PHE A 18 9.93 -8.68 3.43
CA PHE A 18 11.08 -7.86 3.81
C PHE A 18 11.13 -6.53 3.07
N LEU A 19 10.97 -6.55 1.75
CA LEU A 19 11.00 -5.31 0.95
C LEU A 19 9.79 -4.43 1.23
N ILE A 20 8.61 -5.00 1.50
CA ILE A 20 7.44 -4.21 1.87
C ILE A 20 7.63 -3.60 3.26
N ALA A 21 8.18 -4.33 4.23
CA ALA A 21 8.44 -3.80 5.57
C ALA A 21 9.42 -2.61 5.52
N ILE A 22 10.52 -2.75 4.78
CA ILE A 22 11.48 -1.65 4.55
C ILE A 22 10.84 -0.50 3.79
N GLY A 23 10.11 -0.81 2.72
CA GLY A 23 9.44 0.19 1.87
C GLY A 23 8.39 0.98 2.63
N TRP A 24 7.62 0.30 3.48
CA TRP A 24 6.68 0.97 4.37
C TRP A 24 7.40 1.93 5.33
N TYR A 25 8.42 1.44 6.03
CA TYR A 25 9.17 2.25 6.99
C TYR A 25 9.82 3.47 6.33
N ILE A 26 10.58 3.26 5.27
CA ILE A 26 11.24 4.35 4.53
C ILE A 26 10.21 5.30 3.92
N GLY A 27 9.18 4.77 3.26
CA GLY A 27 8.14 5.56 2.61
C GLY A 27 7.32 6.38 3.61
N PHE A 28 7.06 5.82 4.81
CA PHE A 28 6.40 6.51 5.90
C PHE A 28 7.25 7.70 6.40
N MET A 29 8.55 7.48 6.65
CA MET A 29 9.46 8.55 7.10
C MET A 29 9.63 9.63 6.04
N MET A 30 9.89 9.24 4.79
CA MET A 30 10.04 10.20 3.68
C MET A 30 8.72 10.94 3.41
N GLY A 31 7.59 10.26 3.52
CA GLY A 31 6.28 10.85 3.36
C GLY A 31 5.99 11.92 4.42
N PHE A 32 6.34 11.65 5.68
CA PHE A 32 6.27 12.67 6.73
C PHE A 32 7.15 13.86 6.41
N ALA A 33 8.43 13.64 6.10
CA ALA A 33 9.35 14.72 5.78
C ALA A 33 8.84 15.58 4.59
N ALA A 34 8.35 14.95 3.52
CA ALA A 34 7.80 15.67 2.38
C ALA A 34 6.47 16.38 2.71
N GLY A 35 5.66 15.81 3.59
CA GLY A 35 4.39 16.39 4.05
C GLY A 35 4.56 17.68 4.86
N TYR A 36 5.75 17.97 5.39
CA TYR A 36 6.00 19.25 6.05
C TYR A 36 5.99 20.44 5.07
N ALA A 37 6.36 20.27 3.82
CA ALA A 37 6.44 21.37 2.86
C ALA A 37 5.09 22.13 2.67
N PRO A 38 3.93 21.50 2.48
CA PRO A 38 2.65 22.20 2.48
C PRO A 38 2.36 22.95 3.78
N ILE A 39 2.73 22.37 4.92
CA ILE A 39 2.51 23.01 6.24
C ILE A 39 3.40 24.26 6.38
N GLU A 40 4.64 24.22 5.93
CA GLU A 40 5.54 25.38 5.92
C GLU A 40 5.05 26.49 5.01
N LEU A 41 4.45 26.16 3.85
CA LEU A 41 4.01 27.11 2.85
C LEU A 41 2.65 27.76 3.18
N ILE A 42 1.72 26.99 3.76
CA ILE A 42 0.31 27.39 3.93
C ILE A 42 -0.05 27.52 5.42
N GLY A 43 0.81 27.03 6.30
CA GLY A 43 0.59 26.97 7.74
C GLY A 43 -0.14 25.70 8.19
N GLN A 44 -0.31 25.58 9.52
CA GLN A 44 -1.09 24.50 10.16
C GLN A 44 -2.59 24.81 10.02
N THR A 45 -3.05 24.82 8.80
CA THR A 45 -4.46 24.99 8.44
C THR A 45 -5.04 23.66 7.96
N PRO A 46 -6.35 23.45 7.98
CA PRO A 46 -6.96 22.24 7.44
C PRO A 46 -6.52 21.95 6.01
N LEU A 47 -6.33 23.00 5.19
CA LEU A 47 -5.82 22.85 3.82
C LEU A 47 -4.36 22.38 3.80
N GLY A 48 -3.49 22.98 4.62
CA GLY A 48 -2.08 22.60 4.74
C GLY A 48 -1.93 21.14 5.17
N GLU A 49 -2.66 20.73 6.19
CA GLU A 49 -2.69 19.34 6.68
C GLU A 49 -3.27 18.36 5.65
N GLY A 50 -4.34 18.76 4.94
CA GLY A 50 -4.93 17.96 3.88
C GLY A 50 -3.94 17.71 2.72
N LEU A 51 -3.21 18.73 2.30
CA LEU A 51 -2.17 18.62 1.29
C LEU A 51 -0.98 17.79 1.79
N ALA A 52 -0.60 17.94 3.06
CA ALA A 52 0.44 17.13 3.69
C ALA A 52 0.08 15.63 3.65
N SER A 53 -1.18 15.29 3.95
CA SER A 53 -1.70 13.91 3.84
C SER A 53 -1.59 13.36 2.42
N CYS A 54 -1.94 14.15 1.40
CA CYS A 54 -1.79 13.76 -0.01
C CYS A 54 -0.32 13.50 -0.39
N VAL A 55 0.57 14.43 -0.04
CA VAL A 55 2.01 14.30 -0.34
C VAL A 55 2.59 13.08 0.35
N HIS A 56 2.27 12.88 1.64
CA HIS A 56 2.69 11.70 2.39
C HIS A 56 2.28 10.41 1.68
N ALA A 57 1.01 10.29 1.30
CA ALA A 57 0.47 9.09 0.65
C ALA A 57 1.10 8.83 -0.72
N ILE A 58 1.36 9.87 -1.52
CA ILE A 58 2.05 9.78 -2.82
C ILE A 58 3.46 9.24 -2.64
N VAL A 59 4.23 9.79 -1.71
CA VAL A 59 5.60 9.37 -1.43
C VAL A 59 5.65 7.92 -0.93
N LEU A 60 4.78 7.56 0.01
CA LEU A 60 4.65 6.20 0.50
C LEU A 60 4.31 5.22 -0.64
N GLY A 61 3.36 5.59 -1.51
CA GLY A 61 2.97 4.82 -2.68
C GLY A 61 4.11 4.63 -3.69
N ALA A 62 4.92 5.66 -3.90
CA ALA A 62 6.08 5.58 -4.77
C ALA A 62 7.14 4.62 -4.23
N VAL A 63 7.53 4.76 -2.96
CA VAL A 63 8.56 3.92 -2.34
C VAL A 63 8.13 2.46 -2.30
N VAL A 64 6.94 2.18 -1.77
CA VAL A 64 6.41 0.80 -1.71
C VAL A 64 6.24 0.23 -3.12
N GLY A 65 5.69 1.00 -4.06
CA GLY A 65 5.48 0.57 -5.44
C GLY A 65 6.78 0.25 -6.17
N ILE A 66 7.85 1.03 -5.97
CA ILE A 66 9.17 0.78 -6.55
C ILE A 66 9.76 -0.53 -6.01
N LEU A 67 9.72 -0.75 -4.71
CA LEU A 67 10.25 -1.98 -4.12
C LEU A 67 9.47 -3.23 -4.57
N GLN A 68 8.15 -3.12 -4.68
CA GLN A 68 7.32 -4.16 -5.28
C GLN A 68 7.71 -4.41 -6.75
N TRP A 69 7.89 -3.35 -7.53
CA TRP A 69 8.29 -3.47 -8.93
C TRP A 69 9.65 -4.17 -9.09
N VAL A 70 10.63 -3.90 -8.24
CA VAL A 70 11.95 -4.57 -8.29
C VAL A 70 11.80 -6.10 -8.25
N VAL A 71 10.86 -6.61 -7.44
CA VAL A 71 10.58 -8.05 -7.37
C VAL A 71 9.77 -8.53 -8.58
N LEU A 72 8.75 -7.75 -8.94
CA LEU A 72 7.77 -8.18 -9.95
C LEU A 72 8.32 -8.11 -11.37
N ARG A 73 9.23 -7.20 -11.68
CA ARG A 73 9.80 -7.03 -13.04
C ARG A 73 10.48 -8.28 -13.60
N GLN A 74 10.89 -9.19 -12.70
CA GLN A 74 11.49 -10.47 -13.10
C GLN A 74 10.45 -11.54 -13.48
N ARG A 75 9.17 -11.29 -13.23
CA ARG A 75 8.09 -12.26 -13.34
C ARG A 75 6.94 -11.79 -14.23
N PHE A 76 6.69 -10.49 -14.27
CA PHE A 76 5.54 -9.91 -14.95
C PHE A 76 5.96 -8.94 -16.05
N THR A 77 5.36 -9.10 -17.21
CA THR A 77 5.45 -8.11 -18.29
C THR A 77 4.64 -6.88 -17.90
N GLY A 78 5.16 -5.70 -18.23
CA GLY A 78 4.46 -4.44 -17.90
C GLY A 78 4.48 -4.06 -16.42
N ALA A 79 5.34 -4.68 -15.59
CA ALA A 79 5.45 -4.43 -14.15
C ALA A 79 5.70 -2.97 -13.78
N GLY A 80 6.24 -2.13 -14.68
CA GLY A 80 6.42 -0.70 -14.43
C GLY A 80 5.11 0.06 -14.13
N ARG A 81 3.97 -0.41 -14.68
CA ARG A 81 2.65 0.14 -14.37
C ARG A 81 2.25 -0.03 -12.90
N TRP A 82 2.87 -0.98 -12.21
CA TRP A 82 2.62 -1.25 -10.79
C TRP A 82 2.97 -0.05 -9.93
N VAL A 83 4.08 0.63 -10.21
CA VAL A 83 4.52 1.82 -9.47
C VAL A 83 3.46 2.92 -9.56
N TRP A 84 3.03 3.24 -10.79
CA TRP A 84 2.01 4.27 -11.01
C TRP A 84 0.66 3.91 -10.37
N ALA A 85 0.29 2.62 -10.41
CA ALA A 85 -0.90 2.12 -9.74
C ALA A 85 -0.83 2.30 -8.21
N SER A 86 0.35 2.07 -7.61
CA SER A 86 0.58 2.28 -6.18
C SER A 86 0.50 3.75 -5.80
N ILE A 87 1.14 4.63 -6.58
CA ILE A 87 1.08 6.08 -6.39
C ILE A 87 -0.36 6.58 -6.48
N ALA A 88 -1.06 6.25 -7.57
CA ALA A 88 -2.41 6.73 -7.81
C ALA A 88 -3.41 6.21 -6.77
N GLY A 89 -3.30 4.94 -6.37
CA GLY A 89 -4.18 4.34 -5.36
C GLY A 89 -4.01 4.98 -3.99
N LEU A 90 -2.78 5.23 -3.56
CA LEU A 90 -2.52 5.90 -2.29
C LEU A 90 -2.79 7.40 -2.35
N ALA A 91 -2.60 8.06 -3.50
CA ALA A 91 -3.02 9.44 -3.69
C ALA A 91 -4.53 9.62 -3.45
N VAL A 92 -5.35 8.66 -3.89
CA VAL A 92 -6.80 8.65 -3.57
C VAL A 92 -7.03 8.55 -2.07
N ALA A 93 -6.32 7.65 -1.36
CA ALA A 93 -6.45 7.56 0.10
C ALA A 93 -6.03 8.85 0.80
N GLY A 94 -4.89 9.43 0.40
CA GLY A 94 -4.41 10.72 0.92
C GLY A 94 -5.38 11.87 0.64
N GLY A 95 -5.96 11.90 -0.57
CA GLY A 95 -6.96 12.89 -0.96
C GLY A 95 -8.25 12.78 -0.13
N VAL A 96 -8.76 11.58 0.10
CA VAL A 96 -9.94 11.35 0.96
C VAL A 96 -9.63 11.73 2.41
N GLY A 97 -8.48 11.27 2.96
CA GLY A 97 -8.04 11.62 4.30
C GLY A 97 -7.86 13.13 4.46
N GLY A 98 -7.21 13.77 3.48
CA GLY A 98 -7.06 15.23 3.44
C GLY A 98 -8.39 15.97 3.37
N ALA A 99 -9.34 15.49 2.58
CA ALA A 99 -10.68 16.09 2.50
C ALA A 99 -11.43 16.00 3.85
N VAL A 100 -11.28 14.90 4.59
CA VAL A 100 -11.84 14.74 5.94
C VAL A 100 -11.24 15.76 6.89
N LEU A 101 -9.91 16.00 6.84
CA LEU A 101 -9.23 17.03 7.64
C LEU A 101 -9.76 18.42 7.30
N VAL A 102 -9.83 18.76 6.01
CA VAL A 102 -10.34 20.07 5.55
C VAL A 102 -11.78 20.32 5.99
N ALA A 103 -12.62 19.28 5.99
CA ALA A 103 -14.01 19.37 6.45
C ALA A 103 -14.17 19.50 7.97
N GLY A 104 -13.07 19.45 8.74
CA GLY A 104 -13.11 19.48 10.21
C GLY A 104 -13.81 18.25 10.83
N ALA A 105 -13.94 17.18 10.06
CA ALA A 105 -14.62 15.95 10.48
C ALA A 105 -13.67 14.93 11.14
N SER A 106 -12.43 15.36 11.44
CA SER A 106 -11.43 14.48 12.05
C SER A 106 -11.78 14.21 13.51
N PRO A 107 -11.94 12.93 13.90
CA PRO A 107 -12.09 12.59 15.31
C PRO A 107 -10.78 12.88 16.06
N GLU A 108 -10.91 13.05 17.38
CA GLU A 108 -9.73 13.27 18.24
C GLU A 108 -8.69 12.17 18.01
N MET A 109 -7.43 12.61 17.85
CA MET A 109 -6.29 11.69 17.67
C MET A 109 -6.20 10.72 18.86
N GLY A 110 -6.00 9.45 18.56
CA GLY A 110 -5.96 8.38 19.56
C GLY A 110 -7.34 7.82 19.96
N SER A 111 -8.44 8.41 19.50
CA SER A 111 -9.77 7.83 19.72
C SER A 111 -9.97 6.58 18.85
N LEU A 112 -10.82 5.64 19.31
CA LEU A 112 -11.22 4.47 18.52
C LEU A 112 -11.84 4.90 17.18
N ALA A 113 -12.62 6.00 17.17
CA ALA A 113 -13.22 6.55 15.96
C ALA A 113 -12.15 6.99 14.94
N ALA A 114 -11.06 7.62 15.40
CA ALA A 114 -9.92 7.97 14.54
C ALA A 114 -9.25 6.73 13.94
N VAL A 115 -8.94 5.73 14.77
CA VAL A 115 -8.31 4.48 14.31
C VAL A 115 -9.20 3.78 13.27
N VAL A 116 -10.49 3.64 13.54
CA VAL A 116 -11.44 3.02 12.60
C VAL A 116 -11.56 3.83 11.32
N GLY A 117 -11.73 5.15 11.42
CA GLY A 117 -11.87 6.04 10.27
C GLY A 117 -10.64 5.98 9.34
N TYR A 118 -9.44 6.13 9.90
CA TYR A 118 -8.19 6.04 9.13
C TYR A 118 -7.98 4.65 8.54
N THR A 119 -8.30 3.59 9.29
CA THR A 119 -8.25 2.21 8.80
C THR A 119 -9.14 2.03 7.57
N MET A 120 -10.36 2.57 7.60
CA MET A 120 -11.29 2.49 6.47
C MET A 120 -10.80 3.28 5.25
N VAL A 121 -10.30 4.50 5.45
CA VAL A 121 -9.73 5.33 4.37
C VAL A 121 -8.55 4.62 3.70
N VAL A 122 -7.64 4.06 4.49
CA VAL A 122 -6.45 3.36 3.97
C VAL A 122 -6.83 2.02 3.33
N ALA A 123 -7.81 1.29 3.86
CA ALA A 123 -8.34 0.08 3.24
C ALA A 123 -8.99 0.39 1.88
N LEU A 124 -9.73 1.49 1.76
CA LEU A 124 -10.28 1.96 0.49
C LEU A 124 -9.18 2.30 -0.52
N GLY A 125 -8.13 3.01 -0.08
CA GLY A 125 -6.94 3.25 -0.89
C GLY A 125 -6.27 1.95 -1.35
N GLY A 126 -6.23 0.95 -0.48
CA GLY A 126 -5.77 -0.41 -0.80
C GLY A 126 -6.62 -1.08 -1.87
N ALA A 127 -7.95 -0.92 -1.80
CA ALA A 127 -8.87 -1.43 -2.83
C ALA A 127 -8.61 -0.78 -4.19
N VAL A 128 -8.50 0.56 -4.23
CA VAL A 128 -8.19 1.32 -5.44
C VAL A 128 -6.83 0.90 -6.00
N THR A 129 -5.80 0.83 -5.15
CA THR A 129 -4.46 0.35 -5.51
C THR A 129 -4.53 -1.04 -6.13
N GLY A 130 -5.21 -1.98 -5.49
CA GLY A 130 -5.39 -3.35 -5.97
C GLY A 130 -6.12 -3.41 -7.31
N MET A 131 -7.15 -2.59 -7.51
CA MET A 131 -7.86 -2.48 -8.79
C MET A 131 -6.95 -1.96 -9.91
N LEU A 132 -6.14 -0.94 -9.64
CA LEU A 132 -5.21 -0.37 -10.61
C LEU A 132 -4.02 -1.30 -10.91
N GLN A 133 -3.62 -2.15 -9.96
CA GLN A 133 -2.57 -3.16 -10.14
C GLN A 133 -3.06 -4.42 -10.85
N ARG A 134 -4.37 -4.74 -10.75
CA ARG A 134 -4.98 -5.95 -11.34
C ARG A 134 -4.68 -6.14 -12.83
N PRO A 135 -4.67 -5.11 -13.70
CA PRO A 135 -4.33 -5.28 -15.12
C PRO A 135 -2.94 -5.89 -15.37
N VAL A 136 -1.97 -5.64 -14.50
CA VAL A 136 -0.62 -6.25 -14.58
C VAL A 136 -0.68 -7.74 -14.29
N LEU A 137 -1.58 -8.17 -13.42
CA LEU A 137 -1.77 -9.59 -13.06
C LEU A 137 -2.67 -10.33 -14.05
N ARG A 138 -3.58 -9.61 -14.74
CA ARG A 138 -4.55 -10.19 -15.67
C ARG A 138 -3.82 -10.90 -16.83
N GLY A 139 -4.22 -12.12 -17.12
CA GLY A 139 -3.60 -12.96 -18.15
C GLY A 139 -2.31 -13.65 -17.71
N GLN A 140 -1.74 -13.29 -16.55
CA GLN A 140 -0.52 -13.88 -16.02
C GLN A 140 -0.77 -14.76 -14.78
N VAL A 141 -1.86 -14.51 -14.06
CA VAL A 141 -2.35 -15.34 -12.95
C VAL A 141 -3.86 -15.58 -13.09
N SER A 142 -4.31 -16.76 -12.69
CA SER A 142 -5.73 -17.02 -12.51
C SER A 142 -6.24 -16.23 -11.30
N ARG A 143 -7.53 -15.89 -11.30
CA ARG A 143 -8.20 -15.26 -10.16
C ARG A 143 -7.56 -13.93 -9.69
N SER A 144 -7.02 -13.12 -10.62
CA SER A 144 -6.40 -11.81 -10.32
C SER A 144 -7.29 -10.85 -9.50
N GLY A 145 -8.60 -11.10 -9.43
CA GLY A 145 -9.52 -10.33 -8.58
C GLY A 145 -9.25 -10.46 -7.08
N TRP A 146 -8.72 -11.61 -6.62
CA TRP A 146 -8.34 -11.80 -5.22
C TRP A 146 -7.21 -10.87 -4.75
N TRP A 147 -6.44 -10.35 -5.70
CA TRP A 147 -5.43 -9.33 -5.41
C TRP A 147 -6.06 -8.06 -4.83
N VAL A 148 -7.22 -7.63 -5.34
CA VAL A 148 -7.92 -6.45 -4.82
C VAL A 148 -8.29 -6.65 -3.36
N LEU A 149 -8.87 -7.82 -3.03
CA LEU A 149 -9.22 -8.15 -1.65
C LEU A 149 -7.98 -8.19 -0.74
N ALA A 150 -6.91 -8.86 -1.18
CA ALA A 150 -5.66 -8.94 -0.41
C ALA A 150 -5.03 -7.55 -0.18
N SER A 151 -5.08 -6.68 -1.19
CA SER A 151 -4.62 -5.30 -1.08
C SER A 151 -5.48 -4.52 -0.08
N THR A 152 -6.81 -4.59 -0.19
CA THR A 152 -7.74 -3.93 0.74
C THR A 152 -7.48 -4.35 2.18
N VAL A 153 -7.45 -5.65 2.43
CA VAL A 153 -7.24 -6.21 3.78
C VAL A 153 -5.83 -5.88 4.29
N GLY A 154 -4.82 -6.03 3.44
CA GLY A 154 -3.43 -5.75 3.81
C GLY A 154 -3.21 -4.30 4.24
N TRP A 155 -3.72 -3.34 3.47
CA TRP A 155 -3.61 -1.91 3.78
C TRP A 155 -4.44 -1.53 5.00
N GLY A 156 -5.67 -2.05 5.14
CA GLY A 156 -6.51 -1.82 6.32
C GLY A 156 -5.88 -2.36 7.60
N LEU A 157 -5.43 -3.62 7.60
CA LEU A 157 -4.80 -4.23 8.76
C LEU A 157 -3.49 -3.52 9.14
N SER A 158 -2.68 -3.11 8.14
CA SER A 158 -1.45 -2.38 8.43
C SER A 158 -1.73 -1.04 9.11
N MET A 159 -2.80 -0.34 8.72
CA MET A 159 -3.20 0.92 9.38
C MET A 159 -3.77 0.68 10.77
N ALA A 160 -4.57 -0.36 10.97
CA ALA A 160 -5.09 -0.73 12.29
C ALA A 160 -3.95 -1.07 13.27
N VAL A 161 -2.94 -1.80 12.80
CA VAL A 161 -1.73 -2.11 13.58
C VAL A 161 -0.95 -0.84 13.89
N LEU A 162 -0.75 0.06 12.92
CA LEU A 162 -0.08 1.34 13.16
C LEU A 162 -0.76 2.14 14.26
N GLY A 163 -2.08 2.20 14.24
CA GLY A 163 -2.88 2.90 15.25
C GLY A 163 -2.89 2.25 16.64
N ALA A 164 -2.56 0.95 16.73
CA ALA A 164 -2.48 0.23 18.00
C ALA A 164 -1.13 0.40 18.73
N PHE A 165 -0.11 0.94 18.06
CA PHE A 165 1.22 1.17 18.65
C PHE A 165 1.38 2.63 19.05
N GLU A 166 1.88 2.88 20.26
CA GLU A 166 2.12 4.23 20.78
C GLU A 166 3.30 4.95 20.12
N GLY A 167 4.11 4.27 19.33
CA GLY A 167 5.29 4.82 18.66
C GLY A 167 5.22 4.71 17.14
N ALA A 168 5.27 5.84 16.42
CA ALA A 168 5.23 5.87 14.97
C ALA A 168 6.31 4.99 14.30
N PHE A 169 7.50 4.90 14.91
CA PHE A 169 8.62 4.09 14.38
C PHE A 169 8.37 2.58 14.52
N SER A 170 8.01 2.11 15.72
CA SER A 170 7.75 0.69 15.97
C SER A 170 6.50 0.22 15.24
N GLY A 171 5.44 1.03 15.29
CA GLY A 171 4.19 0.78 14.58
C GLY A 171 4.38 0.67 13.08
N SER A 172 5.18 1.55 12.45
CA SER A 172 5.41 1.52 11.01
C SER A 172 6.15 0.27 10.54
N ALA A 173 7.15 -0.20 11.28
CA ALA A 173 7.87 -1.43 10.94
C ALA A 173 6.93 -2.66 10.97
N VAL A 174 6.15 -2.82 12.05
CA VAL A 174 5.20 -3.94 12.20
C VAL A 174 4.10 -3.86 11.13
N SER A 175 3.59 -2.66 10.84
CA SER A 175 2.58 -2.45 9.81
C SER A 175 3.06 -2.89 8.42
N GLY A 176 4.31 -2.58 8.09
CA GLY A 176 4.94 -3.03 6.85
C GLY A 176 5.05 -4.56 6.76
N VAL A 177 5.40 -5.23 7.87
CA VAL A 177 5.42 -6.70 7.94
C VAL A 177 4.01 -7.27 7.71
N VAL A 178 2.99 -6.71 8.35
CA VAL A 178 1.59 -7.16 8.18
C VAL A 178 1.13 -6.99 6.74
N LEU A 179 1.35 -5.82 6.13
CA LEU A 179 1.03 -5.59 4.72
C LEU A 179 1.76 -6.60 3.81
N GLY A 180 3.06 -6.77 4.04
CA GLY A 180 3.90 -7.69 3.29
C GLY A 180 3.44 -9.14 3.42
N ALA A 181 3.07 -9.59 4.61
CA ALA A 181 2.60 -10.95 4.87
C ALA A 181 1.28 -11.24 4.16
N VAL A 182 0.29 -10.35 4.28
CA VAL A 182 -1.02 -10.51 3.64
C VAL A 182 -0.88 -10.50 2.12
N THR A 183 -0.23 -9.47 1.56
CA THR A 183 -0.10 -9.31 0.11
C THR A 183 0.88 -10.33 -0.49
N GLY A 184 1.97 -10.65 0.21
CA GLY A 184 2.94 -11.67 -0.22
C GLY A 184 2.35 -13.08 -0.20
N GLY A 185 1.60 -13.43 0.85
CA GLY A 185 0.87 -14.69 0.93
C GLY A 185 -0.13 -14.85 -0.22
N ALA A 186 -0.92 -13.80 -0.46
CA ALA A 186 -1.87 -13.77 -1.58
C ALA A 186 -1.16 -13.90 -2.94
N LEU A 187 -0.04 -13.17 -3.13
CA LEU A 187 0.71 -13.22 -4.39
C LEU A 187 1.33 -14.60 -4.63
N VAL A 188 1.93 -15.22 -3.60
CA VAL A 188 2.46 -16.59 -3.69
C VAL A 188 1.35 -17.58 -4.01
N TRP A 189 0.20 -17.44 -3.36
CA TRP A 189 -0.96 -18.29 -3.65
C TRP A 189 -1.45 -18.12 -5.10
N LEU A 190 -1.60 -16.87 -5.58
CA LEU A 190 -2.00 -16.59 -6.96
C LEU A 190 -1.04 -17.17 -8.00
N LEU A 191 0.27 -17.05 -7.72
CA LEU A 191 1.32 -17.53 -8.63
C LEU A 191 1.43 -19.07 -8.67
N ARG A 192 0.87 -19.76 -7.68
CA ARG A 192 0.80 -21.23 -7.63
C ARG A 192 -0.44 -21.81 -8.34
N GLN A 193 -1.43 -20.95 -8.65
CA GLN A 193 -2.62 -21.41 -9.36
C GLN A 193 -2.27 -21.75 -10.83
N PRO A 194 -2.95 -22.76 -11.43
CA PRO A 194 -2.80 -23.01 -12.85
C PRO A 194 -3.20 -21.78 -13.66
N VAL A 195 -2.46 -21.51 -14.73
CA VAL A 195 -2.81 -20.42 -15.65
C VAL A 195 -4.04 -20.83 -16.44
N PRO A 196 -5.03 -19.94 -16.64
CA PRO A 196 -6.13 -20.22 -17.53
C PRO A 196 -5.59 -20.57 -18.93
N GLU A 197 -6.05 -21.64 -19.52
CA GLU A 197 -5.84 -21.91 -20.94
C GLU A 197 -6.51 -20.80 -21.74
N ALA A 198 -5.77 -20.21 -22.70
CA ALA A 198 -6.25 -19.11 -23.52
C ALA A 198 -7.23 -19.60 -24.58
#